data_6f3ade26802a38f88600dadca3ba6ffc
#
_entry.id   6f3ade26802a38f88600dadca3ba6ffc
#
_cell.length_a   1.000
_cell.length_b   1.000
_cell.length_c   1.000
_cell.angle_alpha   90.00
_cell.angle_beta   90.00
_cell.angle_gamma   90.00
#
_symmetry.space_group_name_H-M   'P 1'
#
loop_
_entity.id
_entity.type
_entity.pdbx_description
1 polymer ?
#
loop_
_entity_poly.entity_id
_entity_poly.type
_entity_poly.pdbx_seq_one_letter_code
_entity_poly.pdbx_strand_id
1 'polypeptide(L)'
;MSARTFIRAFFSTFLVSVLALATSEAKTVVVLDPGHGGKDNGARWYGVSEKTLNLDVAKRVEILLKKRGIPVVMTRRTDTYVSLGYRAQIANRHAGAVFVSIHFNAHSNRSIKGIETFYISSKGRKLAQSMQKRLAGRINTNDRGSKKHHYAVLTKTRGVAALVECGFISNHWENRRCSTSWFRDILAQEIASGIAAYCNTL
;
A
#
# COMPACT_ATOMS: atom_id res chain seq x y z
N MET A 1 -6.34 76.58 -47.98
CA MET A 1 -7.13 75.31 -47.75
C MET A 1 -6.17 74.23 -47.37
N SER A 2 -6.10 73.88 -46.08
CA SER A 2 -5.10 72.89 -45.54
C SER A 2 -5.78 71.58 -45.29
N ALA A 3 -5.36 70.51 -45.93
CA ALA A 3 -5.81 69.13 -45.71
C ALA A 3 -4.99 68.48 -44.60
N ARG A 4 -5.66 68.19 -43.47
CA ARG A 4 -5.06 67.48 -42.37
C ARG A 4 -5.23 65.94 -42.58
N THR A 5 -4.15 65.27 -42.79
CA THR A 5 -4.07 63.79 -42.92
C THR A 5 -4.07 63.16 -41.50
N PHE A 6 -5.12 62.42 -41.18
CA PHE A 6 -5.18 61.59 -39.92
C PHE A 6 -4.49 60.24 -40.17
N ILE A 7 -3.36 60.01 -39.52
CA ILE A 7 -2.72 58.71 -39.44
C ILE A 7 -3.36 57.94 -38.31
N ARG A 8 -4.11 56.84 -38.64
CA ARG A 8 -4.62 55.89 -37.66
C ARG A 8 -3.51 54.83 -37.41
N ALA A 9 -2.94 54.88 -36.21
CA ALA A 9 -2.04 53.83 -35.73
C ALA A 9 -2.87 52.60 -35.30
N PHE A 10 -2.69 51.47 -35.99
CA PHE A 10 -3.23 50.18 -35.56
C PHE A 10 -2.27 49.56 -34.55
N PHE A 11 -2.64 49.55 -33.26
CA PHE A 11 -1.98 48.76 -32.26
C PHE A 11 -2.49 47.33 -32.35
N SER A 12 -1.68 46.43 -32.92
CA SER A 12 -1.92 44.97 -32.93
C SER A 12 -1.42 44.41 -31.60
N THR A 13 -2.37 44.12 -30.68
CA THR A 13 -2.07 43.42 -29.42
C THR A 13 -1.84 41.92 -29.71
N PHE A 14 -0.59 41.52 -29.71
CA PHE A 14 -0.20 40.12 -29.80
C PHE A 14 -0.46 39.43 -28.45
N LEU A 15 -1.58 38.68 -28.35
CA LEU A 15 -1.89 37.85 -27.18
C LEU A 15 -1.03 36.62 -27.18
N VAL A 16 0.08 36.62 -26.44
CA VAL A 16 0.91 35.45 -26.23
C VAL A 16 0.20 34.52 -25.24
N SER A 17 -0.46 33.49 -25.75
CA SER A 17 -1.02 32.41 -24.94
C SER A 17 0.13 31.55 -24.41
N VAL A 18 0.50 31.75 -23.13
CA VAL A 18 1.44 30.85 -22.43
C VAL A 18 0.67 29.55 -22.13
N LEU A 19 0.89 28.53 -22.94
CA LEU A 19 0.42 27.18 -22.69
C LEU A 19 1.24 26.61 -21.52
N ALA A 20 0.70 26.65 -20.32
CA ALA A 20 1.29 26.00 -19.16
C ALA A 20 1.26 24.48 -19.40
N LEU A 21 2.40 23.91 -19.81
CA LEU A 21 2.61 22.46 -19.80
C LEU A 21 2.55 22.01 -18.34
N ALA A 22 1.37 21.51 -17.93
CA ALA A 22 1.23 20.81 -16.66
C ALA A 22 2.11 19.54 -16.73
N THR A 23 3.28 19.59 -16.10
CA THR A 23 4.10 18.41 -15.89
C THR A 23 3.29 17.47 -15.01
N SER A 24 2.73 16.42 -15.60
CA SER A 24 2.13 15.34 -14.84
C SER A 24 3.23 14.69 -14.01
N GLU A 25 3.32 15.03 -12.73
CA GLU A 25 4.18 14.29 -11.82
C GLU A 25 3.79 12.81 -11.87
N ALA A 26 4.76 11.96 -12.17
CA ALA A 26 4.53 10.52 -12.24
C ALA A 26 4.10 10.02 -10.86
N LYS A 27 2.82 9.63 -10.74
CA LYS A 27 2.25 9.15 -9.47
C LYS A 27 3.03 7.94 -8.96
N THR A 28 3.41 7.96 -7.69
CA THR A 28 4.08 6.85 -7.01
C THR A 28 3.29 5.55 -7.17
N VAL A 29 3.92 4.52 -7.69
CA VAL A 29 3.34 3.18 -7.83
C VAL A 29 3.37 2.48 -6.48
N VAL A 30 2.22 1.92 -6.06
CA VAL A 30 2.15 1.03 -4.89
C VAL A 30 2.22 -0.41 -5.36
N VAL A 31 3.18 -1.17 -4.84
CA VAL A 31 3.28 -2.62 -5.08
C VAL A 31 2.73 -3.34 -3.87
N LEU A 32 1.56 -3.99 -4.04
CA LEU A 32 0.94 -4.83 -3.02
C LEU A 32 1.43 -6.27 -3.15
N ASP A 33 1.88 -6.82 -2.05
CA ASP A 33 2.41 -8.17 -1.98
C ASP A 33 1.55 -9.03 -1.04
N PRO A 34 0.55 -9.76 -1.56
CA PRO A 34 -0.15 -10.76 -0.74
C PRO A 34 0.83 -11.88 -0.40
N GLY A 35 1.23 -11.99 0.87
CA GLY A 35 2.16 -13.02 1.32
C GLY A 35 1.73 -14.44 0.98
N HIS A 36 2.69 -15.37 0.88
CA HIS A 36 2.45 -16.79 0.55
C HIS A 36 1.79 -17.00 -0.82
N GLY A 37 1.22 -18.20 -1.06
CA GLY A 37 0.51 -18.55 -2.29
C GLY A 37 0.96 -19.88 -2.91
N GLY A 38 0.07 -20.53 -3.62
CA GLY A 38 0.30 -21.84 -4.23
C GLY A 38 0.68 -22.89 -3.20
N LYS A 39 1.86 -23.51 -3.35
CA LYS A 39 2.40 -24.51 -2.43
C LYS A 39 2.75 -23.98 -1.04
N ASP A 40 2.95 -22.68 -0.89
CA ASP A 40 3.19 -22.01 0.40
C ASP A 40 1.85 -21.53 0.98
N ASN A 41 1.36 -22.22 1.98
CA ASN A 41 0.09 -21.90 2.64
C ASN A 41 0.21 -20.76 3.66
N GLY A 42 1.42 -20.43 4.11
CA GLY A 42 1.61 -19.68 5.33
C GLY A 42 1.05 -20.41 6.56
N ALA A 43 0.66 -19.70 7.55
CA ALA A 43 0.00 -20.26 8.73
C ALA A 43 -1.36 -20.88 8.38
N ARG A 44 -1.71 -21.99 9.06
CA ARG A 44 -3.01 -22.67 8.94
C ARG A 44 -3.59 -22.94 10.32
N TRP A 45 -4.74 -22.36 10.61
CA TRP A 45 -5.43 -22.51 11.89
C TRP A 45 -6.95 -22.52 11.70
N TYR A 46 -7.64 -23.40 12.40
CA TYR A 46 -9.09 -23.50 12.39
C TYR A 46 -9.73 -23.55 10.99
N GLY A 47 -9.09 -24.28 10.06
CA GLY A 47 -9.56 -24.40 8.68
C GLY A 47 -9.24 -23.22 7.77
N VAL A 48 -8.61 -22.15 8.29
CA VAL A 48 -8.23 -20.95 7.54
C VAL A 48 -6.75 -21.01 7.14
N SER A 49 -6.44 -20.60 5.92
CA SER A 49 -5.08 -20.45 5.42
C SER A 49 -4.73 -18.97 5.26
N GLU A 50 -3.57 -18.59 5.75
CA GLU A 50 -3.05 -17.23 5.68
C GLU A 50 -3.00 -16.72 4.24
N LYS A 51 -2.51 -17.52 3.28
CA LYS A 51 -2.41 -17.13 1.87
C LYS A 51 -3.73 -16.63 1.26
N THR A 52 -4.86 -17.20 1.73
CA THR A 52 -6.21 -16.84 1.24
C THR A 52 -6.63 -15.50 1.79
N LEU A 53 -6.40 -15.25 3.08
CA LEU A 53 -6.69 -13.98 3.73
C LEU A 53 -5.83 -12.84 3.16
N ASN A 54 -4.53 -13.10 2.98
CA ASN A 54 -3.59 -12.14 2.41
C ASN A 54 -4.04 -11.67 1.01
N LEU A 55 -4.45 -12.61 0.15
CA LEU A 55 -4.90 -12.30 -1.20
C LEU A 55 -6.20 -11.51 -1.20
N ASP A 56 -7.16 -11.90 -0.34
CA ASP A 56 -8.46 -11.22 -0.26
C ASP A 56 -8.29 -9.76 0.23
N VAL A 57 -7.54 -9.56 1.31
CA VAL A 57 -7.28 -8.19 1.82
C VAL A 57 -6.52 -7.36 0.79
N ALA A 58 -5.49 -7.91 0.14
CA ALA A 58 -4.71 -7.17 -0.85
C ALA A 58 -5.55 -6.74 -2.06
N LYS A 59 -6.48 -7.58 -2.55
CA LYS A 59 -7.40 -7.22 -3.63
C LYS A 59 -8.33 -6.08 -3.22
N ARG A 60 -8.82 -6.06 -2.00
CA ARG A 60 -9.66 -4.97 -1.46
C ARG A 60 -8.84 -3.67 -1.34
N VAL A 61 -7.60 -3.74 -0.85
CA VAL A 61 -6.68 -2.59 -0.79
C VAL A 61 -6.42 -2.04 -2.19
N GLU A 62 -6.17 -2.90 -3.18
CA GLU A 62 -5.98 -2.49 -4.58
C GLU A 62 -7.17 -1.66 -5.09
N ILE A 63 -8.40 -2.14 -4.90
CA ILE A 63 -9.60 -1.43 -5.33
C ILE A 63 -9.68 -0.04 -4.69
N LEU A 64 -9.41 0.04 -3.39
CA LEU A 64 -9.47 1.29 -2.63
C LEU A 64 -8.39 2.30 -3.04
N LEU A 65 -7.18 1.84 -3.32
CA LEU A 65 -6.09 2.71 -3.81
C LEU A 65 -6.36 3.20 -5.23
N LYS A 66 -6.84 2.33 -6.12
CA LYS A 66 -7.21 2.71 -7.50
C LYS A 66 -8.34 3.75 -7.52
N LYS A 67 -9.35 3.61 -6.66
CA LYS A 67 -10.41 4.64 -6.49
C LYS A 67 -9.85 6.00 -6.07
N ARG A 68 -8.69 6.04 -5.40
CA ARG A 68 -7.97 7.28 -5.02
C ARG A 68 -7.00 7.76 -6.10
N GLY A 69 -7.00 7.12 -7.27
CA GLY A 69 -6.11 7.46 -8.38
C GLY A 69 -4.65 7.08 -8.15
N ILE A 70 -4.37 6.16 -7.21
CA ILE A 70 -3.03 5.65 -6.92
C ILE A 70 -2.79 4.38 -7.79
N PRO A 71 -1.75 4.36 -8.64
CA PRO A 71 -1.44 3.18 -9.46
C PRO A 71 -0.99 2.01 -8.58
N VAL A 72 -1.50 0.81 -8.88
CA VAL A 72 -1.21 -0.40 -8.10
C VAL A 72 -0.74 -1.54 -8.99
N VAL A 73 0.34 -2.19 -8.56
CA VAL A 73 0.85 -3.47 -9.08
C VAL A 73 0.71 -4.52 -7.99
N MET A 74 0.28 -5.74 -8.33
CA MET A 74 0.18 -6.87 -7.40
C MET A 74 1.27 -7.89 -7.71
N THR A 75 1.93 -8.45 -6.68
CA THR A 75 2.91 -9.52 -6.88
C THR A 75 2.26 -10.83 -7.31
N ARG A 76 1.01 -11.07 -6.88
CA ARG A 76 0.13 -12.15 -7.35
C ARG A 76 -1.34 -11.73 -7.28
N ARG A 77 -2.17 -12.26 -8.16
CA ARG A 77 -3.64 -12.02 -8.22
C ARG A 77 -4.47 -13.27 -8.01
N THR A 78 -3.80 -14.41 -7.98
CA THR A 78 -4.39 -15.75 -7.83
C THR A 78 -3.63 -16.52 -6.76
N ASP A 79 -4.05 -17.75 -6.45
CA ASP A 79 -3.34 -18.63 -5.53
C ASP A 79 -2.11 -19.24 -6.22
N THR A 80 -1.11 -18.39 -6.52
CA THR A 80 0.14 -18.76 -7.18
C THR A 80 1.33 -18.53 -6.25
N TYR A 81 2.27 -19.44 -6.23
CA TYR A 81 3.53 -19.28 -5.50
C TYR A 81 4.42 -18.22 -6.19
N VAL A 82 4.89 -17.27 -5.41
CA VAL A 82 5.87 -16.27 -5.84
C VAL A 82 7.03 -16.26 -4.84
N SER A 83 8.25 -16.46 -5.31
CA SER A 83 9.42 -16.48 -4.43
C SER A 83 9.68 -15.12 -3.79
N LEU A 84 10.28 -15.09 -2.58
CA LEU A 84 10.57 -13.85 -1.85
C LEU A 84 11.43 -12.87 -2.69
N GLY A 85 12.41 -13.40 -3.43
CA GLY A 85 13.25 -12.59 -4.32
C GLY A 85 12.46 -11.97 -5.47
N TYR A 86 11.54 -12.72 -6.08
CA TYR A 86 10.75 -12.23 -7.21
C TYR A 86 9.72 -11.16 -6.79
N ARG A 87 9.14 -11.25 -5.58
CA ARG A 87 8.28 -10.21 -4.99
C ARG A 87 9.01 -8.86 -4.93
N ALA A 88 10.23 -8.87 -4.39
CA ALA A 88 11.07 -7.66 -4.34
C ALA A 88 11.48 -7.18 -5.74
N GLN A 89 11.78 -8.08 -6.69
CA GLN A 89 12.09 -7.72 -8.07
C GLN A 89 10.92 -6.98 -8.75
N ILE A 90 9.68 -7.41 -8.51
CA ILE A 90 8.50 -6.71 -9.05
C ILE A 90 8.50 -5.25 -8.55
N ALA A 91 8.70 -5.02 -7.26
CA ALA A 91 8.79 -3.68 -6.72
C ALA A 91 9.96 -2.87 -7.31
N ASN A 92 11.12 -3.50 -7.43
CA ASN A 92 12.35 -2.87 -7.90
C ASN A 92 12.33 -2.46 -9.38
N ARG A 93 11.35 -2.94 -10.18
CA ARG A 93 11.13 -2.50 -11.57
C ARG A 93 10.45 -1.12 -11.66
N HIS A 94 9.89 -0.64 -10.56
CA HIS A 94 9.21 0.65 -10.50
C HIS A 94 10.03 1.62 -9.63
N ALA A 95 10.68 2.60 -10.26
CA ALA A 95 11.46 3.61 -9.54
C ALA A 95 10.55 4.36 -8.55
N GLY A 96 11.02 4.52 -7.32
CA GLY A 96 10.26 5.20 -6.27
C GLY A 96 9.03 4.45 -5.75
N ALA A 97 8.84 3.16 -6.09
CA ALA A 97 7.69 2.39 -5.63
C ALA A 97 7.60 2.29 -4.11
N VAL A 98 6.37 2.24 -3.62
CA VAL A 98 6.00 1.91 -2.24
C VAL A 98 5.55 0.46 -2.19
N PHE A 99 6.34 -0.40 -1.53
CA PHE A 99 6.06 -1.84 -1.38
C PHE A 99 5.36 -2.12 -0.05
N VAL A 100 4.23 -2.83 -0.10
CA VAL A 100 3.48 -3.25 1.10
C VAL A 100 3.18 -4.73 1.01
N SER A 101 3.78 -5.52 1.91
CA SER A 101 3.48 -6.94 2.07
C SER A 101 2.38 -7.12 3.12
N ILE A 102 1.38 -7.95 2.81
CA ILE A 102 0.17 -8.17 3.64
C ILE A 102 0.17 -9.61 4.11
N HIS A 103 0.10 -9.79 5.44
CA HIS A 103 0.20 -11.04 6.15
C HIS A 103 -0.81 -11.15 7.29
N PHE A 104 -0.99 -12.37 7.80
CA PHE A 104 -1.64 -12.69 9.06
C PHE A 104 -0.74 -13.57 9.90
N ASN A 105 -0.43 -13.12 11.08
CA ASN A 105 0.52 -13.76 11.98
C ASN A 105 -0.02 -15.03 12.64
N ALA A 106 0.90 -15.81 13.20
CA ALA A 106 0.58 -16.95 14.06
C ALA A 106 1.65 -17.13 15.15
N HIS A 107 1.25 -17.69 16.28
CA HIS A 107 2.15 -17.97 17.39
C HIS A 107 1.73 -19.26 18.08
N SER A 108 2.70 -20.03 18.65
CA SER A 108 2.43 -21.26 19.42
C SER A 108 1.56 -21.00 20.65
N ASN A 109 1.79 -19.88 21.35
CA ASN A 109 0.90 -19.39 22.38
C ASN A 109 -0.33 -18.73 21.75
N ARG A 110 -1.47 -19.40 21.78
CA ARG A 110 -2.73 -18.97 21.19
C ARG A 110 -3.39 -17.77 21.88
N SER A 111 -2.92 -17.35 23.05
CA SER A 111 -3.41 -16.13 23.71
C SER A 111 -2.87 -14.86 23.07
N ILE A 112 -1.78 -14.96 22.30
CA ILE A 112 -1.18 -13.82 21.60
C ILE A 112 -2.10 -13.34 20.49
N LYS A 113 -2.32 -12.03 20.47
CA LYS A 113 -3.18 -11.31 19.52
C LYS A 113 -2.65 -9.91 19.26
N GLY A 114 -3.18 -9.27 18.22
CA GLY A 114 -2.86 -7.87 17.91
C GLY A 114 -2.40 -7.65 16.47
N ILE A 115 -2.13 -6.40 16.17
CA ILE A 115 -1.68 -5.94 14.86
C ILE A 115 -0.29 -5.36 15.02
N GLU A 116 0.58 -5.67 14.07
CA GLU A 116 1.94 -5.11 14.04
C GLU A 116 2.39 -4.84 12.60
N THR A 117 3.30 -3.89 12.46
CA THR A 117 3.91 -3.60 11.16
C THR A 117 5.41 -3.67 11.24
N PHE A 118 6.05 -4.00 10.12
CA PHE A 118 7.50 -4.17 10.05
C PHE A 118 8.11 -3.32 8.94
N TYR A 119 9.35 -2.87 9.18
CA TYR A 119 10.12 -2.04 8.26
C TYR A 119 11.62 -2.34 8.37
N ILE A 120 12.42 -1.82 7.42
CA ILE A 120 13.88 -1.90 7.46
C ILE A 120 14.55 -0.51 7.39
N SER A 121 13.97 0.45 6.65
CA SER A 121 14.51 1.79 6.43
C SER A 121 13.73 2.88 7.17
N SER A 122 14.30 4.09 7.28
CA SER A 122 13.60 5.25 7.88
C SER A 122 12.33 5.64 7.10
N LYS A 123 12.36 5.58 5.76
CA LYS A 123 11.17 5.80 4.92
C LYS A 123 10.14 4.68 5.12
N GLY A 124 10.58 3.42 5.16
CA GLY A 124 9.70 2.28 5.49
C GLY A 124 9.08 2.38 6.87
N ARG A 125 9.80 2.93 7.87
CA ARG A 125 9.25 3.22 9.21
C ARG A 125 8.06 4.17 9.15
N LYS A 126 8.16 5.27 8.38
CA LYS A 126 7.05 6.23 8.23
C LYS A 126 5.83 5.57 7.61
N LEU A 127 6.00 4.75 6.56
CA LEU A 127 4.92 3.97 5.94
C LEU A 127 4.29 2.98 6.92
N ALA A 128 5.11 2.18 7.62
CA ALA A 128 4.65 1.22 8.63
C ALA A 128 3.85 1.91 9.74
N GLN A 129 4.36 3.01 10.29
CA GLN A 129 3.67 3.79 11.33
C GLN A 129 2.37 4.41 10.84
N SER A 130 2.30 4.86 9.57
CA SER A 130 1.08 5.39 8.97
C SER A 130 -0.03 4.34 8.92
N MET A 131 0.30 3.10 8.51
CA MET A 131 -0.66 1.98 8.53
C MET A 131 -1.00 1.55 9.96
N GLN A 132 0.00 1.39 10.83
CA GLN A 132 -0.19 0.96 12.22
C GLN A 132 -1.15 1.88 12.98
N LYS A 133 -0.93 3.18 12.90
CA LYS A 133 -1.79 4.20 13.56
C LYS A 133 -3.26 4.06 13.14
N ARG A 134 -3.54 3.84 11.85
CA ARG A 134 -4.89 3.68 11.33
C ARG A 134 -5.54 2.40 11.84
N LEU A 135 -4.83 1.29 11.71
CA LEU A 135 -5.29 -0.02 12.15
C LEU A 135 -5.56 -0.04 13.66
N ALA A 136 -4.62 0.43 14.48
CA ALA A 136 -4.75 0.47 15.94
C ALA A 136 -5.87 1.41 16.41
N GLY A 137 -6.09 2.51 15.70
CA GLY A 137 -7.18 3.46 16.00
C GLY A 137 -8.59 2.94 15.66
N ARG A 138 -8.70 1.91 14.79
CA ARG A 138 -9.98 1.39 14.29
C ARG A 138 -10.32 0.01 14.81
N ILE A 139 -9.32 -0.82 15.09
CA ILE A 139 -9.50 -2.23 15.39
C ILE A 139 -9.28 -2.46 16.89
N ASN A 140 -10.29 -2.95 17.57
CA ASN A 140 -10.19 -3.31 18.97
C ASN A 140 -9.37 -4.62 19.14
N THR A 141 -8.05 -4.47 19.23
CA THR A 141 -7.07 -5.51 19.52
C THR A 141 -5.79 -4.88 20.08
N ASN A 142 -4.79 -5.70 20.44
CA ASN A 142 -3.51 -5.16 20.93
C ASN A 142 -2.77 -4.42 19.82
N ASP A 143 -2.43 -3.16 20.04
CA ASP A 143 -1.45 -2.45 19.23
C ASP A 143 -0.05 -2.93 19.61
N ARG A 144 0.58 -3.71 18.73
CA ARG A 144 1.94 -4.25 18.91
C ARG A 144 3.01 -3.35 18.30
N GLY A 145 2.59 -2.25 17.67
CA GLY A 145 3.45 -1.20 17.14
C GLY A 145 4.16 -1.56 15.82
N SER A 146 5.03 -0.62 15.42
CA SER A 146 5.89 -0.78 14.23
C SER A 146 7.31 -1.14 14.65
N LYS A 147 7.87 -2.22 14.07
CA LYS A 147 9.15 -2.80 14.48
C LYS A 147 10.13 -2.89 13.32
N LYS A 148 11.41 -2.71 13.59
CA LYS A 148 12.46 -3.01 12.61
C LYS A 148 12.69 -4.52 12.55
N HIS A 149 12.59 -5.12 11.35
CA HIS A 149 12.84 -6.55 11.17
C HIS A 149 13.36 -6.86 9.76
N HIS A 150 14.29 -7.81 9.65
CA HIS A 150 15.00 -8.16 8.42
C HIS A 150 14.27 -9.24 7.60
N TYR A 151 12.96 -9.06 7.34
CA TYR A 151 12.26 -9.93 6.40
C TYR A 151 12.86 -9.83 5.00
N ALA A 152 13.01 -10.96 4.32
CA ALA A 152 13.67 -11.03 3.02
C ALA A 152 13.02 -10.12 1.95
N VAL A 153 11.69 -9.99 1.96
CA VAL A 153 10.96 -9.10 1.04
C VAL A 153 11.26 -7.63 1.31
N LEU A 154 11.50 -7.26 2.57
CA LEU A 154 11.85 -5.88 2.95
C LEU A 154 13.31 -5.57 2.62
N THR A 155 14.23 -6.50 2.93
CA THR A 155 15.68 -6.29 2.71
C THR A 155 16.07 -6.28 1.25
N LYS A 156 15.34 -7.04 0.39
CA LYS A 156 15.59 -7.13 -1.06
C LYS A 156 14.88 -6.03 -1.86
N THR A 157 13.96 -5.27 -1.25
CA THR A 157 13.29 -4.13 -1.89
C THR A 157 14.16 -2.90 -1.74
N ARG A 158 14.52 -2.26 -2.89
CA ARG A 158 15.37 -1.05 -2.93
C ARG A 158 14.62 0.22 -2.52
N GLY A 159 13.30 0.24 -2.74
CA GLY A 159 12.42 1.37 -2.43
C GLY A 159 11.95 1.41 -0.99
N VAL A 160 10.86 2.12 -0.78
CA VAL A 160 10.14 2.15 0.50
C VAL A 160 9.40 0.84 0.69
N ALA A 161 9.61 0.16 1.81
CA ALA A 161 9.00 -1.13 2.07
C ALA A 161 8.50 -1.27 3.51
N ALA A 162 7.30 -1.83 3.66
CA ALA A 162 6.72 -2.23 4.93
C ALA A 162 5.96 -3.55 4.79
N LEU A 163 5.79 -4.26 5.91
CA LEU A 163 4.96 -5.45 6.01
C LEU A 163 3.94 -5.21 7.13
N VAL A 164 2.71 -5.64 6.93
CA VAL A 164 1.64 -5.56 7.92
C VAL A 164 1.15 -6.96 8.28
N GLU A 165 1.10 -7.23 9.59
CA GLU A 165 0.47 -8.40 10.18
C GLU A 165 -0.92 -7.99 10.70
N CYS A 166 -1.94 -8.44 10.01
CA CYS A 166 -3.32 -7.98 10.20
C CYS A 166 -4.03 -8.60 11.42
N GLY A 167 -3.38 -9.49 12.14
CA GLY A 167 -3.88 -10.23 13.30
C GLY A 167 -3.28 -11.61 13.38
N PHE A 168 -3.48 -12.30 14.52
CA PHE A 168 -2.95 -13.64 14.77
C PHE A 168 -4.01 -14.70 14.51
N ILE A 169 -3.93 -15.41 13.37
CA ILE A 169 -4.92 -16.46 13.05
C ILE A 169 -4.81 -17.71 13.93
N SER A 170 -3.73 -17.83 14.71
CA SER A 170 -3.62 -18.84 15.78
C SER A 170 -4.46 -18.52 17.01
N ASN A 171 -4.83 -17.26 17.23
CA ASN A 171 -5.77 -16.86 18.27
C ASN A 171 -7.21 -17.09 17.79
N HIS A 172 -7.99 -17.88 18.53
CA HIS A 172 -9.33 -18.29 18.10
C HIS A 172 -10.28 -17.11 17.84
N TRP A 173 -10.22 -16.08 18.68
CA TRP A 173 -11.09 -14.92 18.55
C TRP A 173 -10.70 -14.05 17.33
N GLU A 174 -9.38 -13.82 17.12
CA GLU A 174 -8.92 -13.09 15.93
C GLU A 174 -9.16 -13.89 14.65
N ASN A 175 -8.95 -15.21 14.65
CA ASN A 175 -9.25 -16.08 13.51
C ASN A 175 -10.70 -15.94 13.05
N ARG A 176 -11.65 -16.08 13.98
CA ARG A 176 -13.08 -15.90 13.67
C ARG A 176 -13.37 -14.56 13.03
N ARG A 177 -12.79 -13.49 13.55
CA ARG A 177 -12.95 -12.13 13.04
C ARG A 177 -12.30 -11.97 11.66
N CYS A 178 -11.05 -12.40 11.48
CA CYS A 178 -10.33 -12.36 10.20
C CYS A 178 -11.04 -13.16 9.10
N SER A 179 -11.77 -14.19 9.47
CA SER A 179 -12.56 -15.03 8.55
C SER A 179 -13.81 -14.31 8.00
N THR A 180 -14.26 -13.21 8.63
CA THR A 180 -15.43 -12.47 8.14
C THR A 180 -15.04 -11.48 7.03
N SER A 181 -15.89 -11.38 5.98
CA SER A 181 -15.71 -10.40 4.91
C SER A 181 -15.68 -8.96 5.43
N TRP A 182 -16.62 -8.65 6.33
CA TRP A 182 -16.73 -7.32 6.94
C TRP A 182 -15.44 -6.87 7.64
N PHE A 183 -14.78 -7.77 8.39
CA PHE A 183 -13.55 -7.40 9.08
C PHE A 183 -12.38 -7.17 8.11
N ARG A 184 -12.30 -7.98 7.03
CA ARG A 184 -11.30 -7.78 5.98
C ARG A 184 -11.53 -6.49 5.20
N ASP A 185 -12.79 -6.02 5.07
CA ASP A 185 -13.08 -4.68 4.53
C ASP A 185 -12.53 -3.57 5.41
N ILE A 186 -12.69 -3.67 6.74
CA ILE A 186 -12.10 -2.71 7.69
C ILE A 186 -10.58 -2.70 7.57
N LEU A 187 -9.93 -3.88 7.60
CA LEU A 187 -8.48 -3.98 7.42
C LEU A 187 -8.02 -3.29 6.14
N ALA A 188 -8.69 -3.58 5.03
CA ALA A 188 -8.34 -3.01 3.73
C ALA A 188 -8.52 -1.49 3.70
N GLN A 189 -9.58 -0.95 4.30
CA GLN A 189 -9.83 0.49 4.39
C GLN A 189 -8.71 1.20 5.15
N GLU A 190 -8.30 0.65 6.31
CA GLU A 190 -7.28 1.29 7.14
C GLU A 190 -5.87 1.14 6.53
N ILE A 191 -5.55 -0.01 5.92
CA ILE A 191 -4.29 -0.19 5.19
C ILE A 191 -4.22 0.78 4.00
N ALA A 192 -5.27 0.84 3.16
CA ALA A 192 -5.31 1.75 2.02
C ALA A 192 -5.22 3.22 2.44
N SER A 193 -5.87 3.58 3.57
CA SER A 193 -5.81 4.94 4.11
C SER A 193 -4.42 5.28 4.65
N GLY A 194 -3.74 4.33 5.30
CA GLY A 194 -2.36 4.49 5.75
C GLY A 194 -1.37 4.65 4.60
N ILE A 195 -1.52 3.82 3.55
CA ILE A 195 -0.69 3.92 2.33
C ILE A 195 -0.92 5.27 1.63
N ALA A 196 -2.17 5.67 1.41
CA ALA A 196 -2.49 6.93 0.75
C ALA A 196 -1.98 8.13 1.54
N ALA A 197 -2.14 8.14 2.87
CA ALA A 197 -1.59 9.20 3.72
C ALA A 197 -0.07 9.30 3.61
N TYR A 198 0.65 8.18 3.51
CA TYR A 198 2.09 8.18 3.27
C TYR A 198 2.43 8.70 1.87
N CYS A 199 1.74 8.24 0.82
CA CYS A 199 2.00 8.68 -0.56
C CYS A 199 1.80 10.20 -0.73
N ASN A 200 0.88 10.81 0.00
CA ASN A 200 0.67 12.26 -0.02
C ASN A 200 1.82 13.07 0.64
N THR A 201 2.81 12.40 1.24
CA THR A 201 4.00 13.05 1.83
C THR A 201 5.23 12.97 0.92
N LEU A 202 5.09 12.35 -0.26
CA LEU A 202 6.18 12.18 -1.23
C LEU A 202 6.19 13.31 -2.24
#